data_8c051064eb5c388f46883bd1c2fa354f
#
_entry.id   8c051064eb5c388f46883bd1c2fa354f
#
_cell.length_a   1.000
_cell.length_b   1.000
_cell.length_c   1.000
_cell.angle_alpha   90.00
_cell.angle_beta   90.00
_cell.angle_gamma   90.00
#
_symmetry.space_group_name_H-M   'P 1'
#
loop_
_entity.id
_entity.type
_entity.pdbx_description
1 polymer ?
#
loop_
_entity_poly.entity_id
_entity_poly.type
_entity_poly.pdbx_seq_one_letter_code
_entity_poly.pdbx_strand_id
1 'polypeptide(L)'
;MSLLEVRGVGKSFAGLRALHNVSFSVEAGQILGIMGANGAGKTTLFSLIAGHQLPSEGSIEFEGQSLIGLRPDRICRRGIARTFQIVRPFAGLRVLENVETALLFGGGHAPDTLTGLASQILEDVGLAQQASKLAGALTLSDRKRLEVARAIGTRPRLLLLDEVMAGLTPTEVAQMLETIKRVQAKHDLSVIVVEHVVRALVELSDRIIVLHHGELIATGSPREISEHPEVLLAYFGEKAG
;
A
#
# COMPACT_ATOMS: atom_id res chain seq x y z
N MET A 1 -10.05 -9.47 15.33
CA MET A 1 -10.44 -10.32 14.17
C MET A 1 -9.60 -9.89 12.98
N SER A 2 -8.98 -10.85 12.29
CA SER A 2 -8.16 -10.56 11.13
C SER A 2 -8.98 -9.90 10.02
N LEU A 3 -8.51 -8.78 9.49
CA LEU A 3 -9.13 -8.07 8.38
C LEU A 3 -8.74 -8.70 7.03
N LEU A 4 -7.46 -9.07 6.87
CA LEU A 4 -6.93 -9.79 5.71
C LEU A 4 -6.23 -11.06 6.19
N GLU A 5 -6.49 -12.18 5.53
CA GLU A 5 -5.78 -13.43 5.74
C GLU A 5 -5.20 -13.95 4.43
N VAL A 6 -3.92 -14.24 4.44
CA VAL A 6 -3.15 -14.84 3.34
C VAL A 6 -2.64 -16.18 3.84
N ARG A 7 -3.04 -17.29 3.21
CA ARG A 7 -2.72 -18.64 3.66
C ARG A 7 -2.10 -19.47 2.54
N GLY A 8 -0.85 -19.87 2.71
CA GLY A 8 -0.13 -20.76 1.81
C GLY A 8 -0.03 -20.26 0.38
N VAL A 9 0.01 -18.93 0.19
CA VAL A 9 -0.04 -18.34 -1.14
C VAL A 9 1.28 -18.57 -1.88
N GLY A 10 1.14 -19.17 -3.07
CA GLY A 10 2.22 -19.31 -4.02
C GLY A 10 1.88 -18.73 -5.39
N LYS A 11 2.90 -18.30 -6.14
CA LYS A 11 2.77 -17.80 -7.49
C LYS A 11 3.95 -18.23 -8.36
N SER A 12 3.61 -18.87 -9.49
CA SER A 12 4.59 -19.24 -10.51
C SER A 12 4.31 -18.56 -11.84
N PHE A 13 5.36 -18.17 -12.57
CA PHE A 13 5.33 -17.59 -13.91
C PHE A 13 6.24 -18.41 -14.82
N ALA A 14 5.68 -19.13 -15.78
CA ALA A 14 6.47 -19.91 -16.77
C ALA A 14 7.65 -20.69 -16.15
N GLY A 15 7.41 -21.34 -14.98
CA GLY A 15 8.43 -22.12 -14.27
C GLY A 15 9.25 -21.37 -13.22
N LEU A 16 9.24 -20.03 -13.21
CA LEU A 16 9.85 -19.25 -12.14
C LEU A 16 8.84 -19.09 -10.98
N ARG A 17 9.21 -19.54 -9.79
CA ARG A 17 8.39 -19.39 -8.59
C ARG A 17 8.69 -18.06 -7.91
N ALA A 18 7.74 -17.12 -8.01
CA ALA A 18 7.86 -15.78 -7.48
C ALA A 18 7.41 -15.66 -6.02
N LEU A 19 6.49 -16.54 -5.57
CA LEU A 19 6.08 -16.67 -4.17
C LEU A 19 5.91 -18.15 -3.83
N HIS A 20 6.29 -18.51 -2.60
CA HIS A 20 6.26 -19.87 -2.10
C HIS A 20 5.68 -19.90 -0.68
N ASN A 21 4.48 -20.51 -0.53
CA ASN A 21 3.83 -20.79 0.76
C ASN A 21 3.78 -19.59 1.72
N VAL A 22 3.49 -18.38 1.20
CA VAL A 22 3.45 -17.15 2.01
C VAL A 22 2.15 -17.14 2.81
N SER A 23 2.28 -16.97 4.14
CA SER A 23 1.15 -16.91 5.07
C SER A 23 1.33 -15.78 6.07
N PHE A 24 0.34 -14.90 6.18
CA PHE A 24 0.27 -13.83 7.19
C PHE A 24 -1.15 -13.30 7.30
N SER A 25 -1.40 -12.50 8.33
CA SER A 25 -2.66 -11.77 8.53
C SER A 25 -2.44 -10.29 8.73
N VAL A 26 -3.48 -9.50 8.60
CA VAL A 26 -3.53 -8.07 8.97
C VAL A 26 -4.75 -7.85 9.84
N GLU A 27 -4.54 -7.24 11.01
CA GLU A 27 -5.64 -6.87 11.89
C GLU A 27 -6.24 -5.52 11.49
N ALA A 28 -7.50 -5.26 11.90
CA ALA A 28 -8.12 -3.95 11.68
C ALA A 28 -7.32 -2.84 12.38
N GLY A 29 -7.10 -1.73 11.69
CA GLY A 29 -6.32 -0.58 12.18
C GLY A 29 -4.79 -0.78 12.19
N GLN A 30 -4.28 -1.96 11.80
CA GLN A 30 -2.86 -2.28 11.81
C GLN A 30 -2.14 -1.70 10.59
N ILE A 31 -0.91 -1.22 10.80
CA ILE A 31 0.05 -0.93 9.73
C ILE A 31 1.06 -2.08 9.64
N LEU A 32 0.98 -2.88 8.57
CA LEU A 32 1.90 -3.97 8.28
C LEU A 32 2.96 -3.52 7.26
N GLY A 33 4.23 -3.52 7.65
CA GLY A 33 5.36 -3.32 6.75
C GLY A 33 5.74 -4.61 6.02
N ILE A 34 6.02 -4.53 4.73
CA ILE A 34 6.62 -5.63 3.97
C ILE A 34 8.02 -5.22 3.52
N MET A 35 9.01 -5.88 4.07
CA MET A 35 10.42 -5.72 3.78
C MET A 35 10.90 -6.82 2.82
N GLY A 36 11.89 -6.52 1.98
CA GLY A 36 12.48 -7.51 1.06
C GLY A 36 13.33 -6.83 -0.01
N ALA A 37 14.37 -7.51 -0.49
CA ALA A 37 15.20 -7.05 -1.61
C ALA A 37 14.39 -6.97 -2.92
N ASN A 38 15.00 -6.40 -3.96
CA ASN A 38 14.41 -6.45 -5.31
C ASN A 38 14.26 -7.91 -5.76
N GLY A 39 13.10 -8.25 -6.32
CA GLY A 39 12.80 -9.63 -6.71
C GLY A 39 12.32 -10.55 -5.57
N ALA A 40 12.20 -10.06 -4.33
CA ALA A 40 11.71 -10.86 -3.20
C ALA A 40 10.23 -11.29 -3.28
N GLY A 41 9.45 -10.77 -4.25
CA GLY A 41 8.04 -11.13 -4.44
C GLY A 41 7.03 -10.10 -3.94
N LYS A 42 7.47 -8.95 -3.39
CA LYS A 42 6.58 -7.92 -2.81
C LYS A 42 5.51 -7.41 -3.78
N THR A 43 5.90 -6.99 -4.98
CA THR A 43 4.97 -6.49 -6.02
C THR A 43 4.03 -7.59 -6.51
N THR A 44 4.51 -8.84 -6.57
CA THR A 44 3.68 -10.01 -6.89
C THR A 44 2.60 -10.19 -5.82
N LEU A 45 2.98 -10.18 -4.54
CA LEU A 45 2.05 -10.30 -3.42
C LEU A 45 0.97 -9.20 -3.46
N PHE A 46 1.36 -7.94 -3.67
CA PHE A 46 0.41 -6.82 -3.85
C PHE A 46 -0.53 -7.05 -5.03
N SER A 47 -0.01 -7.57 -6.14
CA SER A 47 -0.80 -7.83 -7.34
C SER A 47 -1.82 -8.96 -7.14
N LEU A 48 -1.51 -9.94 -6.28
CA LEU A 48 -2.44 -11.00 -5.88
C LEU A 48 -3.55 -10.46 -4.98
N ILE A 49 -3.21 -9.67 -3.94
CA ILE A 49 -4.19 -9.08 -3.02
C ILE A 49 -5.12 -8.11 -3.75
N ALA A 50 -4.59 -7.31 -4.68
CA ALA A 50 -5.36 -6.36 -5.47
C ALA A 50 -6.11 -6.97 -6.69
N GLY A 51 -5.99 -8.30 -6.91
CA GLY A 51 -6.69 -9.02 -7.99
C GLY A 51 -6.17 -8.76 -9.40
N HIS A 52 -4.98 -8.16 -9.54
CA HIS A 52 -4.33 -8.02 -10.85
C HIS A 52 -3.76 -9.34 -11.36
N GLN A 53 -3.57 -10.31 -10.47
CA GLN A 53 -3.09 -11.67 -10.78
C GLN A 53 -3.82 -12.66 -9.89
N LEU A 54 -3.86 -13.93 -10.34
CA LEU A 54 -4.38 -15.04 -9.55
C LEU A 54 -3.21 -15.78 -8.89
N PRO A 55 -3.32 -16.22 -7.63
CA PRO A 55 -2.34 -17.11 -7.04
C PRO A 55 -2.37 -18.47 -7.76
N SER A 56 -1.23 -19.17 -7.75
CA SER A 56 -1.16 -20.54 -8.26
C SER A 56 -1.62 -21.56 -7.21
N GLU A 57 -1.49 -21.21 -5.93
CA GLU A 57 -1.90 -22.01 -4.77
C GLU A 57 -2.21 -21.12 -3.57
N GLY A 58 -2.91 -21.66 -2.58
CA GLY A 58 -3.28 -20.96 -1.36
C GLY A 58 -4.56 -20.14 -1.47
N SER A 59 -4.85 -19.35 -0.44
CA SER A 59 -6.06 -18.52 -0.36
C SER A 59 -5.75 -17.11 0.15
N ILE A 60 -6.57 -16.16 -0.27
CA ILE A 60 -6.57 -14.77 0.22
C ILE A 60 -8.00 -14.43 0.57
N GLU A 61 -8.23 -14.07 1.82
CA GLU A 61 -9.53 -13.71 2.35
C GLU A 61 -9.49 -12.31 2.96
N PHE A 62 -10.50 -11.52 2.66
CA PHE A 62 -10.72 -10.21 3.25
C PHE A 62 -12.08 -10.23 3.97
N GLU A 63 -12.07 -9.94 5.28
CA GLU A 63 -13.26 -10.05 6.14
C GLU A 63 -13.96 -11.41 6.03
N GLY A 64 -13.17 -12.48 6.00
CA GLY A 64 -13.68 -13.85 5.88
C GLY A 64 -14.24 -14.21 4.50
N GLN A 65 -14.10 -13.33 3.50
CA GLN A 65 -14.57 -13.57 2.14
C GLN A 65 -13.39 -13.72 1.16
N SER A 66 -13.43 -14.78 0.34
CA SER A 66 -12.38 -15.02 -0.65
C SER A 66 -12.26 -13.89 -1.66
N LEU A 67 -11.02 -13.47 -1.96
CA LEU A 67 -10.68 -12.54 -3.03
C LEU A 67 -10.32 -13.25 -4.34
N ILE A 68 -10.15 -14.58 -4.32
CA ILE A 68 -9.69 -15.34 -5.48
C ILE A 68 -10.71 -15.25 -6.62
N GLY A 69 -10.22 -14.90 -7.81
CA GLY A 69 -11.04 -14.78 -9.01
C GLY A 69 -11.82 -13.46 -9.14
N LEU A 70 -11.73 -12.59 -8.13
CA LEU A 70 -12.32 -11.26 -8.23
C LEU A 70 -11.46 -10.33 -9.07
N ARG A 71 -12.11 -9.52 -9.91
CA ARG A 71 -11.47 -8.44 -10.66
C ARG A 71 -11.09 -7.28 -9.74
N PRO A 72 -10.07 -6.46 -10.10
CA PRO A 72 -9.62 -5.32 -9.29
C PRO A 72 -10.73 -4.33 -8.93
N ASP A 73 -11.67 -4.08 -9.84
CA ASP A 73 -12.82 -3.20 -9.59
C ASP A 73 -13.75 -3.75 -8.48
N ARG A 74 -13.91 -5.07 -8.39
CA ARG A 74 -14.69 -5.72 -7.33
C ARG A 74 -13.96 -5.72 -5.99
N ILE A 75 -12.64 -5.90 -6.02
CA ILE A 75 -11.79 -5.82 -4.82
C ILE A 75 -11.78 -4.40 -4.26
N CYS A 76 -11.68 -3.38 -5.13
CA CYS A 76 -11.79 -1.98 -4.73
C CYS A 76 -13.14 -1.70 -4.03
N ARG A 77 -14.26 -2.16 -4.60
CA ARG A 77 -15.59 -2.02 -3.98
C ARG A 77 -15.77 -2.79 -2.68
N ARG A 78 -14.93 -3.79 -2.41
CA ARG A 78 -14.88 -4.47 -1.11
C ARG A 78 -14.09 -3.70 -0.06
N GLY A 79 -13.46 -2.60 -0.43
CA GLY A 79 -12.70 -1.76 0.49
C GLY A 79 -11.19 -2.01 0.51
N ILE A 80 -10.61 -2.51 -0.58
CA ILE A 80 -9.15 -2.61 -0.74
C ILE A 80 -8.71 -1.64 -1.83
N ALA A 81 -7.94 -0.62 -1.49
CA ALA A 81 -7.33 0.29 -2.45
C ALA A 81 -5.81 0.07 -2.55
N ARG A 82 -5.24 0.33 -3.73
CA ARG A 82 -3.81 0.25 -3.97
C ARG A 82 -3.30 1.51 -4.63
N THR A 83 -2.18 2.05 -4.15
CA THR A 83 -1.34 2.99 -4.90
C THR A 83 -0.44 2.23 -5.87
N PHE A 84 0.06 2.92 -6.89
CA PHE A 84 0.96 2.32 -7.87
C PHE A 84 2.34 2.95 -7.79
N GLN A 85 3.37 2.14 -8.01
CA GLN A 85 4.77 2.58 -8.02
C GLN A 85 5.00 3.75 -9.00
N ILE A 86 4.36 3.68 -10.18
CA ILE A 86 4.37 4.78 -11.15
C ILE A 86 3.08 5.56 -11.00
N VAL A 87 3.19 6.77 -10.44
CA VAL A 87 2.06 7.67 -10.22
C VAL A 87 1.47 8.14 -11.55
N ARG A 88 0.19 7.84 -11.79
CA ARG A 88 -0.53 8.23 -13.00
C ARG A 88 -1.81 8.98 -12.66
N PRO A 89 -1.73 10.26 -12.25
CA PRO A 89 -2.91 11.07 -12.08
C PRO A 89 -3.55 11.37 -13.45
N PHE A 90 -4.81 11.77 -13.45
CA PHE A 90 -5.42 12.37 -14.63
C PHE A 90 -4.80 13.76 -14.83
N ALA A 91 -3.71 13.84 -15.59
CA ALA A 91 -2.86 15.01 -15.70
C ALA A 91 -3.59 16.26 -16.22
N GLY A 92 -4.60 16.07 -17.07
CA GLY A 92 -5.45 17.13 -17.61
C GLY A 92 -6.59 17.58 -16.70
N LEU A 93 -6.82 16.90 -15.56
CA LEU A 93 -7.78 17.28 -14.55
C LEU A 93 -7.09 18.05 -13.42
N ARG A 94 -7.87 18.87 -12.72
CA ARG A 94 -7.42 19.52 -11.48
C ARG A 94 -7.20 18.49 -10.39
N VAL A 95 -6.42 18.85 -9.38
CA VAL A 95 -6.15 18.02 -8.21
C VAL A 95 -7.47 17.64 -7.52
N LEU A 96 -8.39 18.58 -7.34
CA LEU A 96 -9.72 18.35 -6.78
C LEU A 96 -10.50 17.33 -7.62
N GLU A 97 -10.58 17.53 -8.95
CA GLU A 97 -11.30 16.67 -9.88
C GLU A 97 -10.76 15.24 -9.91
N ASN A 98 -9.46 15.05 -9.68
CA ASN A 98 -8.86 13.71 -9.53
C ASN A 98 -9.43 12.95 -8.33
N VAL A 99 -9.64 13.64 -7.20
CA VAL A 99 -10.21 13.02 -5.99
C VAL A 99 -11.72 12.83 -6.16
N GLU A 100 -12.44 13.80 -6.73
CA GLU A 100 -13.87 13.68 -7.04
C GLU A 100 -14.16 12.47 -7.93
N THR A 101 -13.29 12.21 -8.93
CA THR A 101 -13.40 11.02 -9.79
C THR A 101 -13.30 9.72 -8.97
N ALA A 102 -12.40 9.65 -8.00
CA ALA A 102 -12.25 8.47 -7.14
C ALA A 102 -13.46 8.29 -6.20
N LEU A 103 -13.97 9.37 -5.63
CA LEU A 103 -15.17 9.38 -4.80
C LEU A 103 -16.41 8.90 -5.58
N LEU A 104 -16.57 9.36 -6.82
CA LEU A 104 -17.72 9.03 -7.66
C LEU A 104 -17.71 7.56 -8.07
N PHE A 105 -16.61 7.09 -8.64
CA PHE A 105 -16.54 5.76 -9.27
C PHE A 105 -16.07 4.64 -8.33
N GLY A 106 -15.23 4.96 -7.34
CA GLY A 106 -14.72 4.02 -6.36
C GLY A 106 -15.51 4.05 -5.05
N GLY A 107 -15.76 5.24 -4.52
CA GLY A 107 -16.45 5.44 -3.25
C GLY A 107 -17.97 5.39 -3.30
N GLY A 108 -18.56 5.51 -4.50
CA GLY A 108 -20.02 5.46 -4.68
C GLY A 108 -20.79 6.63 -4.07
N HIS A 109 -20.13 7.80 -3.95
CA HIS A 109 -20.76 9.01 -3.39
C HIS A 109 -21.67 9.72 -4.39
N ALA A 110 -22.70 10.40 -3.88
CA ALA A 110 -23.59 11.23 -4.67
C ALA A 110 -22.86 12.48 -5.23
N PRO A 111 -23.16 12.91 -6.47
CA PRO A 111 -22.44 13.99 -7.13
C PRO A 111 -22.41 15.31 -6.34
N ASP A 112 -23.46 15.64 -5.60
CA ASP A 112 -23.61 16.87 -4.82
C ASP A 112 -22.70 16.91 -3.57
N THR A 113 -22.16 15.77 -3.14
CA THR A 113 -21.28 15.68 -1.97
C THR A 113 -19.79 15.66 -2.32
N LEU A 114 -19.45 15.48 -3.60
CA LEU A 114 -18.08 15.19 -4.03
C LEU A 114 -17.08 16.29 -3.66
N THR A 115 -17.40 17.56 -3.98
CA THR A 115 -16.48 18.68 -3.78
C THR A 115 -16.12 18.88 -2.31
N GLY A 116 -17.10 18.76 -1.41
CA GLY A 116 -16.86 18.86 0.02
C GLY A 116 -15.97 17.75 0.55
N LEU A 117 -16.27 16.49 0.17
CA LEU A 117 -15.48 15.33 0.58
C LEU A 117 -14.06 15.36 -0.03
N ALA A 118 -13.94 15.73 -1.30
CA ALA A 118 -12.64 15.85 -1.96
C ALA A 118 -11.77 16.91 -1.30
N SER A 119 -12.35 18.06 -0.93
CA SER A 119 -11.62 19.12 -0.21
C SER A 119 -11.12 18.64 1.14
N GLN A 120 -11.92 17.90 1.91
CA GLN A 120 -11.49 17.31 3.18
C GLN A 120 -10.34 16.32 3.00
N ILE A 121 -10.42 15.43 1.99
CA ILE A 121 -9.34 14.47 1.69
C ILE A 121 -8.06 15.22 1.29
N LEU A 122 -8.18 16.29 0.49
CA LEU A 122 -7.02 17.11 0.11
C LEU A 122 -6.37 17.81 1.31
N GLU A 123 -7.14 18.25 2.28
CA GLU A 123 -6.61 18.76 3.55
C GLU A 123 -5.86 17.67 4.32
N ASP A 124 -6.42 16.44 4.38
CA ASP A 124 -5.83 15.32 5.08
C ASP A 124 -4.47 14.90 4.50
N VAL A 125 -4.30 15.01 3.19
CA VAL A 125 -3.02 14.71 2.53
C VAL A 125 -2.12 15.93 2.35
N GLY A 126 -2.53 17.12 2.80
CA GLY A 126 -1.75 18.36 2.70
C GLY A 126 -1.69 18.95 1.29
N LEU A 127 -2.74 18.77 0.48
CA LEU A 127 -2.86 19.26 -0.90
C LEU A 127 -3.95 20.34 -1.08
N ALA A 128 -4.55 20.86 -0.01
CA ALA A 128 -5.63 21.85 -0.10
C ALA A 128 -5.27 23.07 -0.97
N GLN A 129 -4.05 23.61 -0.81
CA GLN A 129 -3.54 24.74 -1.58
C GLN A 129 -3.29 24.43 -3.06
N GLN A 130 -3.28 23.17 -3.44
CA GLN A 130 -3.05 22.69 -4.82
C GLN A 130 -4.37 22.33 -5.53
N ALA A 131 -5.52 22.39 -4.85
CA ALA A 131 -6.80 21.87 -5.32
C ALA A 131 -7.19 22.33 -6.74
N SER A 132 -6.93 23.59 -7.07
CA SER A 132 -7.25 24.18 -8.38
C SER A 132 -6.20 23.95 -9.46
N LYS A 133 -4.99 23.46 -9.12
CA LYS A 133 -3.91 23.21 -10.11
C LYS A 133 -4.21 21.97 -10.95
N LEU A 134 -3.70 21.95 -12.18
CA LEU A 134 -3.68 20.72 -12.98
C LEU A 134 -2.74 19.70 -12.33
N ALA A 135 -3.19 18.45 -12.23
CA ALA A 135 -2.40 17.37 -11.62
C ALA A 135 -1.07 17.11 -12.35
N GLY A 136 -1.03 17.39 -13.67
CA GLY A 136 0.21 17.32 -14.46
C GLY A 136 1.29 18.32 -14.03
N ALA A 137 0.93 19.43 -13.37
CA ALA A 137 1.86 20.46 -12.90
C ALA A 137 2.39 20.24 -11.48
N LEU A 138 1.98 19.17 -10.81
CA LEU A 138 2.42 18.85 -9.45
C LEU A 138 3.86 18.36 -9.42
N THR A 139 4.54 18.60 -8.29
CA THR A 139 5.83 17.98 -7.95
C THR A 139 5.68 16.46 -7.77
N LEU A 140 6.76 15.72 -7.73
CA LEU A 140 6.72 14.27 -7.46
C LEU A 140 6.06 13.97 -6.10
N SER A 141 6.44 14.68 -5.06
CA SER A 141 5.90 14.55 -3.71
C SER A 141 4.39 14.79 -3.70
N ASP A 142 3.92 15.88 -4.32
CA ASP A 142 2.49 16.21 -4.40
C ASP A 142 1.70 15.19 -5.23
N ARG A 143 2.28 14.66 -6.32
CA ARG A 143 1.65 13.57 -7.10
C ARG A 143 1.46 12.31 -6.26
N LYS A 144 2.46 11.94 -5.44
CA LYS A 144 2.35 10.78 -4.53
C LYS A 144 1.28 10.99 -3.46
N ARG A 145 1.19 12.19 -2.89
CA ARG A 145 0.09 12.55 -1.97
C ARG A 145 -1.28 12.52 -2.66
N LEU A 146 -1.35 12.98 -3.91
CA LEU A 146 -2.59 12.91 -4.70
C LEU A 146 -3.02 11.46 -4.95
N GLU A 147 -2.07 10.55 -5.16
CA GLU A 147 -2.38 9.12 -5.32
C GLU A 147 -2.95 8.52 -4.04
N VAL A 148 -2.39 8.85 -2.88
CA VAL A 148 -2.96 8.49 -1.58
C VAL A 148 -4.36 9.08 -1.42
N ALA A 149 -4.57 10.36 -1.78
CA ALA A 149 -5.89 11.01 -1.73
C ALA A 149 -6.92 10.28 -2.60
N ARG A 150 -6.55 9.90 -3.82
CA ARG A 150 -7.42 9.13 -4.73
C ARG A 150 -7.75 7.74 -4.17
N ALA A 151 -6.77 7.08 -3.57
CA ALA A 151 -7.02 5.80 -2.91
C ALA A 151 -8.00 5.93 -1.74
N ILE A 152 -7.85 6.95 -0.88
CA ILE A 152 -8.80 7.27 0.21
C ILE A 152 -10.19 7.57 -0.35
N GLY A 153 -10.30 8.30 -1.47
CA GLY A 153 -11.56 8.60 -2.14
C GLY A 153 -12.39 7.36 -2.53
N THR A 154 -11.77 6.18 -2.61
CA THR A 154 -12.51 4.92 -2.84
C THR A 154 -13.10 4.31 -1.56
N ARG A 155 -12.92 4.94 -0.39
CA ARG A 155 -13.39 4.49 0.93
C ARG A 155 -12.84 3.11 1.31
N PRO A 156 -11.53 2.92 1.28
CA PRO A 156 -10.95 1.63 1.62
C PRO A 156 -11.04 1.36 3.13
N ARG A 157 -10.98 0.08 3.50
CA ARG A 157 -10.67 -0.40 4.86
C ARG A 157 -9.23 -0.90 4.93
N LEU A 158 -8.69 -1.33 3.77
CA LEU A 158 -7.30 -1.72 3.62
C LEU A 158 -6.64 -0.91 2.48
N LEU A 159 -5.57 -0.20 2.81
CA LEU A 159 -4.79 0.57 1.85
C LEU A 159 -3.44 -0.12 1.60
N LEU A 160 -3.17 -0.43 0.33
CA LEU A 160 -1.89 -0.99 -0.12
C LEU A 160 -1.01 0.12 -0.67
N LEU A 161 0.07 0.47 0.02
CA LEU A 161 1.02 1.51 -0.35
C LEU A 161 2.27 0.89 -0.98
N ASP A 162 2.48 1.12 -2.29
CA ASP A 162 3.56 0.54 -3.08
C ASP A 162 4.62 1.60 -3.38
N GLU A 163 5.70 1.64 -2.60
CA GLU A 163 6.86 2.53 -2.76
C GLU A 163 6.49 4.03 -2.88
N VAL A 164 5.57 4.48 -2.04
CA VAL A 164 5.09 5.87 -2.08
C VAL A 164 6.15 6.90 -1.66
N MET A 165 7.24 6.47 -1.03
CA MET A 165 8.34 7.33 -0.60
C MET A 165 9.55 7.29 -1.55
N ALA A 166 9.55 6.41 -2.57
CA ALA A 166 10.67 6.31 -3.51
C ALA A 166 10.89 7.62 -4.27
N GLY A 167 12.15 8.10 -4.32
CA GLY A 167 12.53 9.32 -5.00
C GLY A 167 12.22 10.63 -4.27
N LEU A 168 11.73 10.56 -3.02
CA LEU A 168 11.50 11.71 -2.15
C LEU A 168 12.79 12.08 -1.38
N THR A 169 12.96 13.35 -1.08
CA THR A 169 13.99 13.84 -0.15
C THR A 169 13.68 13.39 1.29
N PRO A 170 14.66 13.37 2.21
CA PRO A 170 14.42 13.00 3.62
C PRO A 170 13.30 13.80 4.29
N THR A 171 13.20 15.11 3.98
CA THR A 171 12.13 15.97 4.52
C THR A 171 10.76 15.59 3.97
N GLU A 172 10.67 15.28 2.67
CA GLU A 172 9.42 14.84 2.04
C GLU A 172 9.00 13.45 2.54
N VAL A 173 9.96 12.54 2.81
CA VAL A 173 9.70 11.24 3.45
C VAL A 173 9.07 11.46 4.82
N ALA A 174 9.64 12.29 5.69
CA ALA A 174 9.09 12.60 7.00
C ALA A 174 7.65 13.14 6.90
N GLN A 175 7.40 14.07 5.97
CA GLN A 175 6.06 14.61 5.71
C GLN A 175 5.08 13.53 5.20
N MET A 176 5.54 12.58 4.37
CA MET A 176 4.71 11.48 3.89
C MET A 176 4.35 10.52 5.02
N LEU A 177 5.30 10.19 5.91
CA LEU A 177 5.06 9.38 7.10
C LEU A 177 3.97 9.99 7.99
N GLU A 178 4.06 11.29 8.29
CA GLU A 178 3.04 12.00 9.04
C GLU A 178 1.67 11.98 8.33
N THR A 179 1.68 12.14 7.00
CA THR A 179 0.47 12.08 6.18
C THR A 179 -0.18 10.70 6.29
N ILE A 180 0.58 9.61 6.14
CA ILE A 180 0.06 8.24 6.23
C ILE A 180 -0.50 7.97 7.62
N LYS A 181 0.22 8.33 8.71
CA LYS A 181 -0.27 8.17 10.08
C LYS A 181 -1.58 8.94 10.31
N ARG A 182 -1.65 10.19 9.84
CA ARG A 182 -2.84 11.03 9.97
C ARG A 182 -4.05 10.44 9.23
N VAL A 183 -3.89 10.03 7.97
CA VAL A 183 -5.01 9.47 7.19
C VAL A 183 -5.41 8.09 7.72
N GLN A 184 -4.46 7.27 8.17
CA GLN A 184 -4.72 5.99 8.81
C GLN A 184 -5.62 6.16 10.03
N ALA A 185 -5.25 7.06 10.96
CA ALA A 185 -6.03 7.32 12.16
C ALA A 185 -7.39 7.98 11.87
N LYS A 186 -7.43 8.96 10.95
CA LYS A 186 -8.65 9.72 10.66
C LYS A 186 -9.71 8.89 9.93
N HIS A 187 -9.28 7.98 9.05
CA HIS A 187 -10.18 7.17 8.21
C HIS A 187 -10.30 5.71 8.69
N ASP A 188 -9.76 5.39 9.88
CA ASP A 188 -9.77 4.03 10.48
C ASP A 188 -9.25 2.97 9.50
N LEU A 189 -8.11 3.26 8.85
CA LEU A 189 -7.54 2.40 7.84
C LEU A 189 -6.61 1.34 8.43
N SER A 190 -6.64 0.15 7.85
CA SER A 190 -5.50 -0.75 7.92
C SER A 190 -4.60 -0.49 6.71
N VAL A 191 -3.30 -0.64 6.88
CA VAL A 191 -2.34 -0.32 5.81
C VAL A 191 -1.37 -1.48 5.64
N ILE A 192 -1.10 -1.87 4.40
CA ILE A 192 0.09 -2.66 4.06
C ILE A 192 1.01 -1.74 3.27
N VAL A 193 2.25 -1.59 3.73
CA VAL A 193 3.24 -0.72 3.08
C VAL A 193 4.45 -1.51 2.62
N VAL A 194 4.83 -1.34 1.36
CA VAL A 194 6.10 -1.82 0.78
C VAL A 194 6.99 -0.61 0.56
N GLU A 195 8.18 -0.63 1.14
CA GLU A 195 9.18 0.42 0.97
C GLU A 195 10.60 -0.14 0.95
N HIS A 196 11.50 0.59 0.27
CA HIS A 196 12.92 0.30 0.28
C HIS A 196 13.67 1.09 1.36
N VAL A 197 13.06 2.14 1.89
CA VAL A 197 13.60 2.94 2.98
C VAL A 197 13.29 2.25 4.30
N VAL A 198 14.20 1.38 4.76
CA VAL A 198 14.02 0.56 5.98
C VAL A 198 13.61 1.41 7.17
N ARG A 199 14.25 2.59 7.36
CA ARG A 199 13.91 3.51 8.44
C ARG A 199 12.43 3.94 8.40
N ALA A 200 11.88 4.20 7.21
CA ALA A 200 10.49 4.58 7.05
C ALA A 200 9.54 3.43 7.41
N LEU A 201 9.86 2.18 7.03
CA LEU A 201 9.11 1.00 7.44
C LEU A 201 9.10 0.82 8.96
N VAL A 202 10.29 0.93 9.60
CA VAL A 202 10.45 0.80 11.05
C VAL A 202 9.64 1.87 11.80
N GLU A 203 9.63 3.11 11.29
CA GLU A 203 8.91 4.23 11.92
C GLU A 203 7.40 4.15 11.75
N LEU A 204 6.93 3.56 10.65
CA LEU A 204 5.50 3.54 10.28
C LEU A 204 4.78 2.30 10.79
N SER A 205 5.44 1.13 10.82
CA SER A 205 4.78 -0.16 10.96
C SER A 205 4.61 -0.59 12.40
N ASP A 206 3.46 -1.19 12.72
CA ASP A 206 3.23 -1.89 13.99
C ASP A 206 3.91 -3.27 13.98
N ARG A 207 3.92 -3.91 12.80
CA ARG A 207 4.53 -5.21 12.55
C ARG A 207 5.16 -5.21 11.16
N ILE A 208 6.25 -5.95 11.00
CA ILE A 208 6.95 -6.12 9.73
C ILE A 208 7.03 -7.62 9.40
N ILE A 209 6.79 -7.95 8.14
CA ILE A 209 7.13 -9.24 7.55
C ILE A 209 8.27 -9.07 6.56
N VAL A 210 9.16 -10.05 6.49
CA VAL A 210 10.31 -10.02 5.58
C VAL A 210 10.19 -11.11 4.54
N LEU A 211 10.17 -10.70 3.27
CA LEU A 211 10.21 -11.60 2.13
C LEU A 211 11.62 -11.71 1.58
N HIS A 212 12.05 -12.94 1.31
CA HIS A 212 13.32 -13.25 0.65
C HIS A 212 13.11 -14.40 -0.33
N HIS A 213 13.48 -14.20 -1.59
CA HIS A 213 13.29 -15.18 -2.68
C HIS A 213 11.89 -15.81 -2.74
N GLY A 214 10.85 -15.01 -2.49
CA GLY A 214 9.45 -15.45 -2.53
C GLY A 214 8.95 -16.16 -1.27
N GLU A 215 9.75 -16.27 -0.22
CA GLU A 215 9.41 -16.88 1.07
C GLU A 215 9.35 -15.85 2.18
N LEU A 216 8.50 -16.09 3.18
CA LEU A 216 8.46 -15.30 4.40
C LEU A 216 9.49 -15.86 5.38
N ILE A 217 10.58 -15.10 5.61
CA ILE A 217 11.69 -15.54 6.47
C ILE A 217 11.60 -15.00 7.90
N ALA A 218 10.89 -13.89 8.13
CA ALA A 218 10.72 -13.32 9.45
C ALA A 218 9.42 -12.54 9.56
N THR A 219 8.88 -12.48 10.79
CA THR A 219 7.75 -11.61 11.18
C THR A 219 7.95 -11.16 12.62
N GLY A 220 7.71 -9.89 12.91
CA GLY A 220 7.86 -9.35 14.25
C GLY A 220 7.62 -7.84 14.31
N SER A 221 7.81 -7.26 15.49
CA SER A 221 7.87 -5.81 15.68
C SER A 221 9.06 -5.21 14.90
N PRO A 222 9.03 -3.91 14.60
CA PRO A 222 10.16 -3.24 13.94
C PRO A 222 11.49 -3.46 14.64
N ARG A 223 11.50 -3.53 15.98
CA ARG A 223 12.70 -3.78 16.76
C ARG A 223 13.23 -5.21 16.58
N GLU A 224 12.35 -6.20 16.69
CA GLU A 224 12.73 -7.61 16.50
C GLU A 224 13.29 -7.85 15.09
N ILE A 225 12.68 -7.25 14.07
CA ILE A 225 13.16 -7.38 12.69
C ILE A 225 14.52 -6.72 12.49
N SER A 226 14.77 -5.56 13.10
CA SER A 226 16.06 -4.87 12.98
C SER A 226 17.23 -5.63 13.62
N GLU A 227 16.94 -6.53 14.57
CA GLU A 227 17.92 -7.36 15.28
C GLU A 227 17.94 -8.82 14.77
N HIS A 228 17.07 -9.19 13.80
CA HIS A 228 16.88 -10.56 13.37
C HIS A 228 18.06 -11.06 12.52
N PRO A 229 18.75 -12.16 12.89
CA PRO A 229 19.98 -12.62 12.23
C PRO A 229 19.81 -12.91 10.74
N GLU A 230 18.75 -13.61 10.34
CA GLU A 230 18.48 -13.92 8.94
C GLU A 230 18.17 -12.67 8.10
N VAL A 231 17.50 -11.67 8.69
CA VAL A 231 17.23 -10.39 8.04
C VAL A 231 18.53 -9.62 7.84
N LEU A 232 19.39 -9.57 8.86
CA LEU A 232 20.70 -8.93 8.75
C LEU A 232 21.56 -9.60 7.68
N LEU A 233 21.58 -10.93 7.63
CA LEU A 233 22.28 -11.69 6.60
C LEU A 233 21.73 -11.42 5.20
N ALA A 234 20.40 -11.44 5.02
CA ALA A 234 19.75 -11.23 3.73
C ALA A 234 19.94 -9.81 3.17
N TYR A 235 20.11 -8.80 4.04
CA TYR A 235 20.22 -7.39 3.63
C TYR A 235 21.64 -6.84 3.61
N PHE A 236 22.49 -7.28 4.52
CA PHE A 236 23.85 -6.73 4.68
C PHE A 236 24.95 -7.71 4.27
N GLY A 237 24.58 -8.95 3.90
CA GLY A 237 25.53 -10.02 3.60
C GLY A 237 26.24 -10.55 4.83
N GLU A 238 27.01 -11.62 4.68
CA GLU A 238 27.96 -12.00 5.72
C GLU A 238 28.91 -10.82 5.96
N LYS A 239 29.00 -10.34 7.21
CA LYS A 239 30.11 -9.49 7.61
C LYS A 239 31.36 -10.24 7.21
N ALA A 240 32.12 -9.68 6.26
CA ALA A 240 33.48 -10.12 6.06
C ALA A 240 34.16 -10.10 7.42
N GLY A 241 34.50 -11.31 7.91
CA GLY A 241 35.17 -11.53 9.19
C GLY A 241 36.59 -10.95 9.18
#